data_8cd0870c885c335fd7ebd392588c97f0
#
_entry.id   8cd0870c885c335fd7ebd392588c97f0
#
_cell.length_a   1.000
_cell.length_b   1.000
_cell.length_c   1.000
_cell.angle_alpha   90.00
_cell.angle_beta   90.00
_cell.angle_gamma   90.00
#
_symmetry.space_group_name_H-M   'P 1'
#
loop_
_entity.id
_entity.type
_entity.pdbx_description
1 polymer ?
#
loop_
_entity_poly.entity_id
_entity_poly.type
_entity_poly.pdbx_seq_one_letter_code
_entity_poly.pdbx_strand_id
1 'polypeptide(L)'
;KSKWWFSAIDVIRAINDEADYVKAGNYWRWLKKKFTTDGIQRVNVTHDFKFEAPDGKRRAADALDNECVQILAKHYPNNKALAFLDWFTYSDNTIDGQSKKKAYQLFESGILKSLEPGSIKCLQQIHAYLFGGLYEFAGQIRTKNISKGGYTFANALHFSTILPTIENMPETTFEEIADKYVEMNVAHPFMEGNGRSTRIWLDLMFRRS
;
A
#
# COMPACT_ATOMS: atom_id res chain seq x y z
N LYS A 1 17.36 -0.68 21.65
CA LYS A 1 16.64 -0.85 20.38
C LYS A 1 17.58 -0.44 19.25
N SER A 2 17.85 -1.30 18.27
CA SER A 2 18.64 -0.95 17.10
C SER A 2 17.91 0.13 16.30
N LYS A 3 18.61 1.20 15.95
CA LYS A 3 18.09 2.30 15.15
C LYS A 3 18.34 1.99 13.67
N TRP A 4 17.32 2.10 12.83
CA TRP A 4 17.45 1.95 11.39
C TRP A 4 17.97 3.23 10.76
N TRP A 5 18.86 3.08 9.79
CA TRP A 5 19.45 4.16 9.01
C TRP A 5 19.27 3.90 7.53
N PHE A 6 18.88 4.91 6.79
CA PHE A 6 18.54 4.86 5.37
C PHE A 6 19.49 5.75 4.59
N SER A 7 19.97 5.28 3.43
CA SER A 7 20.71 6.12 2.51
C SER A 7 19.82 7.25 1.99
N ALA A 8 20.24 8.49 2.14
CA ALA A 8 19.48 9.65 1.66
C ALA A 8 19.23 9.58 0.14
N ILE A 9 20.21 9.08 -0.62
CA ILE A 9 20.08 8.91 -2.07
C ILE A 9 19.02 7.86 -2.41
N ASP A 10 18.98 6.74 -1.69
CA ASP A 10 17.98 5.70 -1.95
C ASP A 10 16.57 6.15 -1.56
N VAL A 11 16.44 6.95 -0.50
CA VAL A 11 15.15 7.58 -0.16
C VAL A 11 14.69 8.51 -1.29
N ILE A 12 15.57 9.35 -1.84
CA ILE A 12 15.26 10.23 -2.97
C ILE A 12 14.87 9.43 -4.22
N ARG A 13 15.59 8.33 -4.50
CA ARG A 13 15.26 7.44 -5.61
C ARG A 13 13.86 6.84 -5.45
N ALA A 14 13.54 6.35 -4.26
CA ALA A 14 12.23 5.79 -3.97
C ALA A 14 11.10 6.83 -4.11
N ILE A 15 11.31 8.07 -3.65
CA ILE A 15 10.31 9.15 -3.78
C ILE A 15 10.09 9.55 -5.24
N ASN A 16 11.17 9.63 -6.03
CA ASN A 16 11.10 10.16 -7.41
C ASN A 16 10.86 9.08 -8.46
N ASP A 17 10.88 7.80 -8.08
CA ASP A 17 10.94 6.66 -9.02
C ASP A 17 12.11 6.83 -10.01
N GLU A 18 13.31 7.17 -9.48
CA GLU A 18 14.50 7.49 -10.27
C GLU A 18 15.54 6.35 -10.16
N ALA A 19 15.80 5.71 -11.29
CA ALA A 19 16.80 4.66 -11.37
C ALA A 19 18.25 5.18 -11.35
N ASP A 20 18.47 6.41 -11.85
CA ASP A 20 19.80 7.02 -11.97
C ASP A 20 20.30 7.55 -10.61
N TYR A 21 21.35 6.90 -10.09
CA TYR A 21 21.96 7.22 -8.81
C TYR A 21 22.62 8.62 -8.80
N VAL A 22 23.17 9.05 -9.93
CA VAL A 22 23.84 10.36 -10.07
C VAL A 22 22.81 11.48 -10.03
N LYS A 23 21.70 11.33 -10.74
CA LYS A 23 20.58 12.29 -10.71
C LYS A 23 19.99 12.41 -9.31
N ALA A 24 19.74 11.30 -8.62
CA ALA A 24 19.25 11.31 -7.26
C ALA A 24 20.25 12.00 -6.29
N GLY A 25 21.55 11.76 -6.45
CA GLY A 25 22.58 12.42 -5.68
C GLY A 25 22.66 13.93 -5.92
N ASN A 26 22.46 14.38 -7.17
CA ASN A 26 22.39 15.81 -7.51
C ASN A 26 21.16 16.46 -6.88
N TYR A 27 20.01 15.78 -6.96
CA TYR A 27 18.77 16.24 -6.34
C TYR A 27 18.89 16.33 -4.82
N TRP A 28 19.53 15.35 -4.17
CA TRP A 28 19.80 15.39 -2.73
C TRP A 28 20.65 16.60 -2.33
N ARG A 29 21.72 16.90 -3.09
CA ARG A 29 22.56 18.08 -2.83
C ARG A 29 21.77 19.40 -2.93
N TRP A 30 20.90 19.51 -3.94
CA TRP A 30 20.03 20.66 -4.08
C TRP A 30 19.03 20.75 -2.91
N LEU A 31 18.41 19.64 -2.53
CA LEU A 31 17.42 19.58 -1.47
C LEU A 31 18.03 19.97 -0.10
N LYS A 32 19.26 19.54 0.21
CA LYS A 32 19.97 19.97 1.42
C LYS A 32 20.14 21.49 1.48
N LYS A 33 20.52 22.12 0.37
CA LYS A 33 20.64 23.59 0.30
C LYS A 33 19.28 24.26 0.53
N LYS A 34 18.25 23.75 -0.10
CA LYS A 34 16.88 24.26 0.07
C LYS A 34 16.42 24.16 1.52
N PHE A 35 16.61 23.05 2.18
CA PHE A 35 16.24 22.88 3.59
C PHE A 35 16.98 23.86 4.53
N THR A 36 18.26 24.12 4.25
CA THR A 36 19.01 25.13 4.99
C THR A 36 18.45 26.52 4.79
N THR A 37 18.08 26.87 3.55
CA THR A 37 17.46 28.17 3.23
C THR A 37 16.07 28.33 3.85
N ASP A 38 15.28 27.26 3.86
CA ASP A 38 13.90 27.25 4.40
C ASP A 38 13.87 27.12 5.94
N GLY A 39 15.03 27.09 6.60
CA GLY A 39 15.15 26.99 8.07
C GLY A 39 14.76 25.63 8.65
N ILE A 40 14.74 24.58 7.85
CA ILE A 40 14.41 23.20 8.27
C ILE A 40 15.64 22.57 8.90
N GLN A 41 15.94 22.93 10.16
CA GLN A 41 17.17 22.51 10.87
C GLN A 41 17.15 21.07 11.40
N ARG A 42 16.03 20.33 11.29
CA ARG A 42 15.84 19.02 11.95
C ARG A 42 16.25 17.81 11.13
N VAL A 43 16.77 17.98 9.92
CA VAL A 43 17.30 16.85 9.16
C VAL A 43 18.74 16.58 9.62
N ASN A 44 18.88 15.84 10.73
CA ASN A 44 20.20 15.37 11.17
C ASN A 44 20.73 14.33 10.20
N VAL A 45 21.65 14.74 9.37
CA VAL A 45 22.36 13.87 8.45
C VAL A 45 23.65 13.40 9.12
N THR A 46 23.87 12.09 9.19
CA THR A 46 25.17 11.55 9.58
C THR A 46 25.89 10.98 8.37
N HIS A 47 27.21 11.25 8.26
CA HIS A 47 28.04 10.84 7.14
C HIS A 47 28.83 9.56 7.40
N ASP A 48 28.63 8.91 8.54
CA ASP A 48 29.50 7.82 9.03
C ASP A 48 29.10 6.42 8.52
N PHE A 49 28.05 6.32 7.72
CA PHE A 49 27.57 5.03 7.22
C PHE A 49 28.06 4.74 5.81
N LYS A 50 28.49 3.50 5.61
CA LYS A 50 28.83 2.97 4.29
C LYS A 50 27.70 2.07 3.81
N PHE A 51 27.05 2.48 2.74
CA PHE A 51 26.03 1.71 2.05
C PHE A 51 26.62 0.99 0.83
N GLU A 52 26.03 -0.12 0.45
CA GLU A 52 26.38 -0.85 -0.76
C GLU A 52 25.80 -0.12 -1.98
N ALA A 53 26.68 0.22 -2.92
CA ALA A 53 26.28 0.86 -4.18
C ALA A 53 25.91 -0.22 -5.22
N PRO A 54 25.21 0.14 -6.33
CA PRO A 54 24.83 -0.81 -7.37
C PRO A 54 25.97 -1.63 -8.00
N ASP A 55 27.19 -1.13 -7.88
CA ASP A 55 28.43 -1.82 -8.34
C ASP A 55 29.04 -2.75 -7.27
N GLY A 56 28.31 -3.01 -6.17
CA GLY A 56 28.75 -3.86 -5.07
C GLY A 56 29.80 -3.24 -4.13
N LYS A 57 30.26 -2.01 -4.38
CA LYS A 57 31.21 -1.32 -3.52
C LYS A 57 30.54 -0.56 -2.40
N ARG A 58 31.09 -0.63 -1.20
CA ARG A 58 30.61 0.15 -0.05
C ARG A 58 31.18 1.56 -0.09
N ARG A 59 30.27 2.56 -0.13
CA ARG A 59 30.62 3.99 -0.15
C ARG A 59 29.98 4.72 1.01
N ALA A 60 30.68 5.69 1.55
CA ALA A 60 30.10 6.60 2.53
C ALA A 60 29.01 7.46 1.85
N ALA A 61 27.84 7.53 2.48
CA ALA A 61 26.75 8.35 2.04
C ALA A 61 26.00 8.94 3.23
N ASP A 62 25.29 10.02 2.98
CA ASP A 62 24.42 10.65 3.97
C ASP A 62 23.34 9.65 4.42
N ALA A 63 23.26 9.42 5.72
CA ALA A 63 22.31 8.53 6.34
C ALA A 63 21.25 9.31 7.11
N LEU A 64 20.01 8.91 6.96
CA LEU A 64 18.83 9.47 7.62
C LEU A 64 18.24 8.43 8.57
N ASP A 65 17.88 8.83 9.76
CA ASP A 65 17.06 8.00 10.62
C ASP A 65 15.57 8.07 10.24
N ASN A 66 14.75 7.30 10.90
CA ASN A 66 13.31 7.23 10.63
C ASN A 66 12.61 8.61 10.75
N GLU A 67 12.99 9.42 11.75
CA GLU A 67 12.42 10.76 11.94
C GLU A 67 12.85 11.69 10.81
N CYS A 68 14.12 11.68 10.44
CA CYS A 68 14.67 12.49 9.36
C CYS A 68 14.05 12.15 8.00
N VAL A 69 13.79 10.86 7.72
CA VAL A 69 13.08 10.44 6.49
C VAL A 69 11.66 11.00 6.46
N GLN A 70 10.94 10.98 7.59
CA GLN A 70 9.59 11.55 7.66
C GLN A 70 9.61 13.09 7.48
N ILE A 71 10.57 13.79 8.09
CA ILE A 71 10.72 15.24 7.94
C ILE A 71 11.03 15.58 6.49
N LEU A 72 11.97 14.86 5.87
CA LEU A 72 12.33 15.02 4.45
C LEU A 72 11.09 14.86 3.56
N ALA A 73 10.31 13.81 3.75
CA ALA A 73 9.13 13.55 2.93
C ALA A 73 8.02 14.60 3.13
N LYS A 74 7.81 15.10 4.36
CA LYS A 74 6.83 16.16 4.66
C LYS A 74 7.17 17.50 3.99
N HIS A 75 8.45 17.81 3.88
CA HIS A 75 8.95 19.07 3.30
C HIS A 75 9.42 18.91 1.84
N TYR A 76 9.10 17.79 1.22
CA TYR A 76 9.47 17.53 -0.17
C TYR A 76 8.74 18.51 -1.11
N PRO A 77 9.43 19.07 -2.11
CA PRO A 77 8.90 20.16 -2.94
C PRO A 77 7.71 19.82 -3.82
N ASN A 78 7.37 18.54 -3.95
CA ASN A 78 6.24 18.09 -4.76
C ASN A 78 5.46 16.96 -4.08
N ASN A 79 4.29 16.64 -4.61
CA ASN A 79 3.37 15.66 -4.04
C ASN A 79 3.83 14.18 -4.15
N LYS A 80 4.94 13.90 -4.83
CA LYS A 80 5.45 12.52 -4.98
C LYS A 80 5.79 11.88 -3.64
N ALA A 81 6.26 12.68 -2.68
CA ALA A 81 6.59 12.19 -1.35
C ALA A 81 5.39 11.83 -0.48
N LEU A 82 4.15 12.22 -0.85
CA LEU A 82 2.97 11.93 -0.03
C LEU A 82 2.68 10.43 0.06
N ALA A 83 2.71 9.73 -1.08
CA ALA A 83 2.52 8.28 -1.12
C ALA A 83 3.66 7.55 -0.39
N PHE A 84 4.91 8.01 -0.58
CA PHE A 84 6.07 7.48 0.13
C PHE A 84 5.95 7.70 1.64
N LEU A 85 5.58 8.90 2.07
CA LEU A 85 5.40 9.25 3.50
C LEU A 85 4.32 8.38 4.13
N ASP A 86 3.21 8.22 3.46
CA ASP A 86 2.09 7.40 3.90
C ASP A 86 2.52 5.93 4.07
N TRP A 87 3.26 5.37 3.11
CA TRP A 87 3.84 4.04 3.22
C TRP A 87 4.88 3.95 4.36
N PHE A 88 5.78 4.94 4.47
CA PHE A 88 6.90 4.91 5.42
C PHE A 88 6.48 5.15 6.87
N THR A 89 5.46 5.98 7.12
CA THR A 89 5.00 6.33 8.47
C THR A 89 4.06 5.31 9.07
N TYR A 90 3.52 4.39 8.25
CA TYR A 90 2.65 3.34 8.76
C TYR A 90 3.40 2.46 9.74
N SER A 91 2.90 2.40 10.98
CA SER A 91 3.43 1.51 12.01
C SER A 91 3.20 0.07 11.63
N ASP A 92 4.27 -0.72 11.49
CA ASP A 92 4.19 -2.17 11.29
C ASP A 92 3.46 -2.89 12.43
N ASN A 93 3.22 -2.21 13.55
CA ASN A 93 2.60 -2.78 14.74
C ASN A 93 1.07 -2.71 14.74
N THR A 94 0.45 -2.00 13.81
CA THR A 94 -1.01 -1.95 13.66
C THR A 94 -1.47 -2.89 12.54
N ILE A 95 -2.66 -3.47 12.69
CA ILE A 95 -3.26 -4.31 11.63
C ILE A 95 -3.43 -3.50 10.35
N ASP A 96 -3.81 -2.23 10.47
CA ASP A 96 -3.97 -1.34 9.33
C ASP A 96 -2.63 -1.09 8.59
N GLY A 97 -1.56 -0.79 9.31
CA GLY A 97 -0.23 -0.62 8.75
C GLY A 97 0.32 -1.89 8.09
N GLN A 98 0.20 -3.03 8.78
CA GLN A 98 0.68 -4.31 8.24
C GLN A 98 -0.09 -4.73 6.99
N SER A 99 -1.42 -4.61 6.97
CA SER A 99 -2.23 -4.97 5.80
C SER A 99 -2.01 -4.00 4.64
N LYS A 100 -1.70 -2.73 4.89
CA LYS A 100 -1.30 -1.77 3.85
C LYS A 100 0.04 -2.15 3.22
N LYS A 101 1.05 -2.49 4.03
CA LYS A 101 2.34 -3.00 3.54
C LYS A 101 2.16 -4.24 2.68
N LYS A 102 1.32 -5.17 3.12
CA LYS A 102 0.97 -6.37 2.32
C LYS A 102 0.27 -6.02 1.01
N ALA A 103 -0.55 -4.95 0.96
CA ALA A 103 -1.15 -4.51 -0.28
C ALA A 103 -0.08 -4.06 -1.31
N TYR A 104 0.92 -3.27 -0.90
CA TYR A 104 2.05 -2.93 -1.78
C TYR A 104 2.79 -4.18 -2.26
N GLN A 105 3.14 -5.10 -1.35
CA GLN A 105 3.81 -6.36 -1.69
C GLN A 105 2.99 -7.21 -2.67
N LEU A 106 1.66 -7.21 -2.54
CA LEU A 106 0.76 -7.94 -3.43
C LEU A 106 0.87 -7.42 -4.88
N PHE A 107 0.92 -6.09 -5.08
CA PHE A 107 1.11 -5.50 -6.41
C PHE A 107 2.48 -5.83 -7.00
N GLU A 108 3.54 -5.86 -6.19
CA GLU A 108 4.90 -6.15 -6.64
C GLU A 108 5.14 -7.65 -6.89
N SER A 109 4.43 -8.53 -6.19
CA SER A 109 4.67 -9.99 -6.21
C SER A 109 4.34 -10.68 -7.54
N GLY A 110 3.54 -10.03 -8.40
CA GLY A 110 3.00 -10.66 -9.60
C GLY A 110 1.84 -11.63 -9.37
N ILE A 111 1.48 -11.94 -8.13
CA ILE A 111 0.39 -12.87 -7.77
C ILE A 111 -0.94 -12.43 -8.41
N LEU A 112 -1.20 -11.12 -8.46
CA LEU A 112 -2.44 -10.57 -9.04
C LEU A 112 -2.66 -11.02 -10.50
N LYS A 113 -1.60 -11.32 -11.25
CA LYS A 113 -1.70 -11.80 -12.65
C LYS A 113 -2.26 -13.21 -12.77
N SER A 114 -2.19 -14.01 -11.70
CA SER A 114 -2.70 -15.39 -11.66
C SER A 114 -4.12 -15.49 -11.09
N LEU A 115 -4.68 -14.39 -10.61
CA LEU A 115 -6.04 -14.36 -10.07
C LEU A 115 -7.05 -14.16 -11.20
N GLU A 116 -8.25 -14.71 -11.01
CA GLU A 116 -9.38 -14.53 -11.91
C GLU A 116 -10.21 -13.30 -11.48
N PRO A 117 -10.04 -12.13 -12.15
CA PRO A 117 -10.75 -10.92 -11.78
C PRO A 117 -12.28 -11.12 -11.79
N GLY A 118 -12.99 -10.46 -10.90
CA GLY A 118 -14.44 -10.51 -10.80
C GLY A 118 -15.00 -11.74 -10.07
N SER A 119 -14.19 -12.78 -9.79
CA SER A 119 -14.64 -13.95 -9.04
C SER A 119 -14.60 -13.75 -7.52
N ILE A 120 -15.47 -14.43 -6.78
CA ILE A 120 -15.45 -14.48 -5.31
C ILE A 120 -14.15 -15.08 -4.80
N LYS A 121 -13.64 -16.10 -5.49
CA LYS A 121 -12.37 -16.73 -5.16
C LYS A 121 -11.19 -15.74 -5.23
N CYS A 122 -11.15 -14.88 -6.23
CA CYS A 122 -10.16 -13.81 -6.34
C CYS A 122 -10.24 -12.86 -5.14
N LEU A 123 -11.45 -12.40 -4.78
CA LEU A 123 -11.66 -11.53 -3.63
C LEU A 123 -11.20 -12.18 -2.31
N GLN A 124 -11.50 -13.47 -2.10
CA GLN A 124 -11.03 -14.24 -0.94
C GLN A 124 -9.51 -14.37 -0.91
N GLN A 125 -8.87 -14.60 -2.03
CA GLN A 125 -7.41 -14.72 -2.14
C GLN A 125 -6.71 -13.38 -1.84
N ILE A 126 -7.25 -12.27 -2.35
CA ILE A 126 -6.79 -10.91 -2.00
C ILE A 126 -6.91 -10.68 -0.49
N HIS A 127 -8.08 -10.96 0.09
CA HIS A 127 -8.31 -10.79 1.52
C HIS A 127 -7.39 -11.68 2.36
N ALA A 128 -7.20 -12.94 1.98
CA ALA A 128 -6.29 -13.87 2.64
C ALA A 128 -4.84 -13.35 2.63
N TYR A 129 -4.39 -12.80 1.50
CA TYR A 129 -3.05 -12.23 1.39
C TYR A 129 -2.87 -11.01 2.29
N LEU A 130 -3.83 -10.07 2.26
CA LEU A 130 -3.74 -8.82 3.02
C LEU A 130 -3.79 -9.05 4.53
N PHE A 131 -4.60 -9.98 4.98
CA PHE A 131 -4.94 -10.16 6.40
C PHE A 131 -4.46 -11.49 7.00
N GLY A 132 -3.82 -12.35 6.21
CA GLY A 132 -3.22 -13.60 6.70
C GLY A 132 -2.19 -13.33 7.80
N GLY A 133 -2.32 -14.02 8.94
CA GLY A 133 -1.52 -13.77 10.14
C GLY A 133 -1.92 -12.52 10.95
N LEU A 134 -2.89 -11.73 10.48
CA LEU A 134 -3.45 -10.58 11.19
C LEU A 134 -4.84 -10.88 11.76
N TYR A 135 -5.63 -11.66 11.03
CA TYR A 135 -6.94 -12.14 11.45
C TYR A 135 -7.07 -13.65 11.19
N GLU A 136 -7.65 -14.37 12.12
CA GLU A 136 -7.93 -15.81 11.96
C GLU A 136 -8.92 -16.09 10.82
N PHE A 137 -9.82 -15.15 10.53
CA PHE A 137 -10.80 -15.25 9.46
C PHE A 137 -10.30 -14.74 8.09
N ALA A 138 -8.99 -14.52 7.92
CA ALA A 138 -8.45 -14.02 6.66
C ALA A 138 -8.85 -14.94 5.48
N GLY A 139 -9.48 -14.36 4.45
CA GLY A 139 -10.00 -15.07 3.27
C GLY A 139 -11.32 -15.81 3.48
N GLN A 140 -11.89 -15.81 4.69
CA GLN A 140 -13.12 -16.53 5.00
C GLN A 140 -14.34 -15.62 4.89
N ILE A 141 -15.35 -16.07 4.16
CA ILE A 141 -16.66 -15.40 4.12
C ILE A 141 -17.30 -15.48 5.51
N ARG A 142 -17.79 -14.35 6.01
CA ARG A 142 -18.43 -14.28 7.33
C ARG A 142 -19.74 -15.08 7.38
N THR A 143 -20.02 -15.61 8.54
CA THR A 143 -21.27 -16.29 8.87
C THR A 143 -22.16 -15.47 9.83
N LYS A 144 -21.63 -14.32 10.31
CA LYS A 144 -22.33 -13.43 11.25
C LYS A 144 -22.76 -12.14 10.54
N ASN A 145 -23.88 -11.58 10.99
CA ASN A 145 -24.32 -10.27 10.55
C ASN A 145 -23.44 -9.18 11.18
N ILE A 146 -23.15 -8.13 10.40
CA ILE A 146 -22.34 -6.99 10.83
C ILE A 146 -23.02 -5.68 10.46
N SER A 147 -22.75 -4.65 11.26
CA SER A 147 -23.24 -3.29 11.05
C SER A 147 -22.11 -2.29 11.30
N LYS A 148 -22.12 -1.15 10.63
CA LYS A 148 -21.17 -0.07 10.84
C LYS A 148 -21.84 1.28 10.62
N GLY A 149 -21.68 2.21 11.57
CA GLY A 149 -22.23 3.55 11.45
C GLY A 149 -23.76 3.61 11.30
N GLY A 150 -24.48 2.68 11.91
CA GLY A 150 -25.94 2.58 11.78
C GLY A 150 -26.44 1.87 10.53
N TYR A 151 -25.56 1.52 9.60
CA TYR A 151 -25.88 0.73 8.41
C TYR A 151 -25.68 -0.76 8.68
N THR A 152 -26.67 -1.60 8.32
CA THR A 152 -26.59 -3.07 8.39
C THR A 152 -26.32 -3.63 7.00
N PHE A 153 -25.23 -4.37 6.86
CA PHE A 153 -24.84 -5.03 5.60
C PHE A 153 -25.72 -6.26 5.32
N ALA A 154 -25.59 -6.83 4.14
CA ALA A 154 -26.37 -7.99 3.73
C ALA A 154 -26.33 -9.12 4.77
N ASN A 155 -27.47 -9.79 4.94
CA ASN A 155 -27.58 -10.90 5.90
C ASN A 155 -26.76 -12.11 5.43
N ALA A 156 -25.83 -12.55 6.27
CA ALA A 156 -24.92 -13.67 5.97
C ALA A 156 -25.64 -14.98 5.64
N LEU A 157 -26.85 -15.19 6.14
CA LEU A 157 -27.68 -16.36 5.82
C LEU A 157 -27.99 -16.51 4.31
N HIS A 158 -27.94 -15.39 3.57
CA HIS A 158 -28.26 -15.37 2.14
C HIS A 158 -27.02 -15.35 1.24
N PHE A 159 -25.81 -15.47 1.79
CA PHE A 159 -24.57 -15.41 1.00
C PHE A 159 -24.43 -16.54 -0.01
N SER A 160 -25.04 -17.70 0.23
CA SER A 160 -25.09 -18.79 -0.74
C SER A 160 -25.82 -18.41 -2.04
N THR A 161 -26.66 -17.39 -2.01
CA THR A 161 -27.36 -16.85 -3.19
C THR A 161 -26.76 -15.52 -3.62
N ILE A 162 -26.53 -14.59 -2.70
CA ILE A 162 -26.07 -13.22 -2.99
C ILE A 162 -24.70 -13.24 -3.69
N LEU A 163 -23.73 -13.96 -3.15
CA LEU A 163 -22.36 -13.93 -3.70
C LEU A 163 -22.28 -14.50 -5.11
N PRO A 164 -22.87 -15.67 -5.44
CA PRO A 164 -22.94 -16.14 -6.83
C PRO A 164 -23.69 -15.19 -7.76
N THR A 165 -24.75 -14.52 -7.29
CA THR A 165 -25.46 -13.53 -8.10
C THR A 165 -24.54 -12.36 -8.46
N ILE A 166 -23.78 -11.82 -7.50
CA ILE A 166 -22.82 -10.76 -7.76
C ILE A 166 -21.68 -11.25 -8.65
N GLU A 167 -21.16 -12.46 -8.43
CA GLU A 167 -20.10 -13.05 -9.26
C GLU A 167 -20.50 -13.11 -10.73
N ASN A 168 -21.76 -13.46 -11.02
CA ASN A 168 -22.30 -13.60 -12.38
C ASN A 168 -22.79 -12.26 -13.00
N MET A 169 -22.66 -11.12 -12.29
CA MET A 169 -22.98 -9.83 -12.90
C MET A 169 -22.03 -9.52 -14.06
N PRO A 170 -22.51 -8.82 -15.11
CA PRO A 170 -21.68 -8.45 -16.25
C PRO A 170 -20.55 -7.50 -15.79
N GLU A 171 -19.45 -7.51 -16.53
CA GLU A 171 -18.24 -6.74 -16.23
C GLU A 171 -17.50 -6.32 -17.52
N THR A 172 -18.28 -5.94 -18.55
CA THR A 172 -17.76 -5.57 -19.87
C THR A 172 -17.58 -4.06 -20.00
N THR A 173 -18.44 -3.26 -19.32
CA THR A 173 -18.39 -1.81 -19.33
C THR A 173 -17.98 -1.27 -17.97
N PHE A 174 -17.57 0.00 -17.94
CA PHE A 174 -17.24 0.71 -16.70
C PHE A 174 -18.41 0.69 -15.70
N GLU A 175 -19.62 0.95 -16.21
CA GLU A 175 -20.85 1.00 -15.39
C GLU A 175 -21.14 -0.38 -14.77
N GLU A 176 -21.06 -1.46 -15.57
CA GLU A 176 -21.29 -2.82 -15.08
C GLU A 176 -20.27 -3.22 -13.99
N ILE A 177 -18.99 -2.88 -14.18
CA ILE A 177 -17.96 -3.13 -13.17
C ILE A 177 -18.22 -2.31 -11.90
N ALA A 178 -18.64 -1.05 -12.05
CA ALA A 178 -18.96 -0.18 -10.93
C ALA A 178 -20.17 -0.71 -10.14
N ASP A 179 -21.23 -1.15 -10.82
CA ASP A 179 -22.43 -1.74 -10.21
C ASP A 179 -22.07 -3.03 -9.44
N LYS A 180 -21.28 -3.91 -10.06
CA LYS A 180 -20.79 -5.14 -9.43
C LYS A 180 -19.97 -4.85 -8.17
N TYR A 181 -19.13 -3.82 -8.20
CA TYR A 181 -18.38 -3.36 -7.04
C TYR A 181 -19.27 -2.80 -5.93
N VAL A 182 -20.30 -2.03 -6.27
CA VAL A 182 -21.26 -1.48 -5.32
C VAL A 182 -22.00 -2.61 -4.61
N GLU A 183 -22.54 -3.59 -5.35
CA GLU A 183 -23.22 -4.76 -4.79
C GLU A 183 -22.30 -5.55 -3.85
N MET A 184 -21.02 -5.73 -4.19
CA MET A 184 -20.05 -6.38 -3.32
C MET A 184 -19.78 -5.58 -2.03
N ASN A 185 -19.79 -4.24 -2.09
CA ASN A 185 -19.69 -3.40 -0.89
C ASN A 185 -20.95 -3.47 -0.02
N VAL A 186 -22.13 -3.62 -0.61
CA VAL A 186 -23.38 -3.85 0.13
C VAL A 186 -23.37 -5.23 0.78
N ALA A 187 -22.89 -6.25 0.07
CA ALA A 187 -22.74 -7.60 0.61
C ALA A 187 -21.78 -7.63 1.81
N HIS A 188 -20.63 -6.96 1.71
CA HIS A 188 -19.62 -6.86 2.78
C HIS A 188 -19.21 -8.24 3.31
N PRO A 189 -18.59 -9.10 2.47
CA PRO A 189 -18.52 -10.55 2.74
C PRO A 189 -17.57 -10.96 3.86
N PHE A 190 -16.70 -10.08 4.35
CA PHE A 190 -15.74 -10.39 5.41
C PHE A 190 -16.11 -9.71 6.73
N MET A 191 -15.61 -10.21 7.85
CA MET A 191 -15.83 -9.61 9.17
C MET A 191 -15.15 -8.23 9.30
N GLU A 192 -13.99 -8.03 8.66
CA GLU A 192 -13.25 -6.77 8.58
C GLU A 192 -12.42 -6.77 7.27
N GLY A 193 -11.87 -5.61 6.85
CA GLY A 193 -10.97 -5.52 5.70
C GLY A 193 -11.65 -5.48 4.32
N ASN A 194 -12.97 -5.47 4.26
CA ASN A 194 -13.73 -5.47 3.00
C ASN A 194 -13.29 -4.35 2.05
N GLY A 195 -13.30 -3.09 2.53
CA GLY A 195 -13.03 -1.94 1.66
C GLY A 195 -11.64 -1.96 0.99
N ARG A 196 -10.61 -2.55 1.62
CA ARG A 196 -9.28 -2.68 1.02
C ARG A 196 -9.26 -3.80 -0.02
N SER A 197 -9.84 -4.93 0.31
CA SER A 197 -9.89 -6.09 -0.59
C SER A 197 -10.75 -5.82 -1.82
N THR A 198 -11.92 -5.20 -1.66
CA THR A 198 -12.82 -4.90 -2.77
C THR A 198 -12.27 -3.84 -3.72
N ARG A 199 -11.47 -2.86 -3.23
CA ARG A 199 -10.80 -1.90 -4.12
C ARG A 199 -9.72 -2.52 -5.00
N ILE A 200 -8.95 -3.49 -4.48
CA ILE A 200 -7.97 -4.23 -5.30
C ILE A 200 -8.69 -5.13 -6.29
N TRP A 201 -9.78 -5.77 -5.88
CA TRP A 201 -10.61 -6.59 -6.75
C TRP A 201 -11.23 -5.77 -7.90
N LEU A 202 -11.71 -4.55 -7.61
CA LEU A 202 -12.18 -3.58 -8.60
C LEU A 202 -11.08 -3.19 -9.60
N ASP A 203 -9.89 -2.86 -9.10
CA ASP A 203 -8.73 -2.49 -9.94
C ASP A 203 -8.37 -3.63 -10.92
N LEU A 204 -8.46 -4.88 -10.49
CA LEU A 204 -8.21 -6.04 -11.36
C LEU A 204 -9.25 -6.18 -12.47
N MET A 205 -10.53 -5.92 -12.20
CA MET A 205 -11.58 -5.95 -13.23
C MET A 205 -11.33 -4.86 -14.29
N PHE A 206 -11.00 -3.64 -13.87
CA PHE A 206 -10.66 -2.56 -14.82
C PHE A 206 -9.39 -2.81 -15.63
N ARG A 207 -8.42 -3.54 -15.11
CA ARG A 207 -7.20 -3.88 -15.87
C ARG A 207 -7.43 -4.99 -16.90
N ARG A 208 -8.51 -5.77 -16.75
CA ARG A 208 -8.88 -6.83 -17.68
C ARG A 208 -9.76 -6.32 -18.80
N SER A 209 -10.66 -5.35 -18.55
CA SER A 209 -11.51 -4.70 -19.54
C SER A 209 -10.69 -3.77 -20.45
#